data_7f4c871d13e683513dc0a36f5357767b
#
_entry.id   7f4c871d13e683513dc0a36f5357767b
#
_cell.length_a   1.000
_cell.length_b   1.000
_cell.length_c   1.000
_cell.angle_alpha   90.00
_cell.angle_beta   90.00
_cell.angle_gamma   90.00
#
_symmetry.space_group_name_H-M   'P 1'
#
loop_
_entity.id
_entity.type
_entity.pdbx_description
1 polymer ?
#
loop_
_entity_poly.entity_id
_entity_poly.type
_entity_poly.pdbx_seq_one_letter_code
_entity_poly.pdbx_strand_id
1 'polypeptide(L)'
;MTYILLFLLSFGLCGLLVVTRNKHLRFSARDHDHQTTQSAHKVPTPRIGGIGLGVTIAAALLFATPDPLRFQMTLFAVSLFPVFVAGLAEDLGFDVKPSTRLLAAVISGFIAIALLQMWVPRFDIPGLDVLIAIAPIGIVFTAIATAGVSNAFNLIDGVNGLSALTGVAVTLGLSFIARQAGDPQLAQAILYILPALLGFLVFNYPFGKIFLGDAGAYILGHVLAWLAVILMVRVETVSPWAIILVFFWPISDTVFAIYRRKRSGRPTDQPDRLHFHQLVMRAIELCGIGRDSRQVSNPLTTFVLLPFLSAPVVAGVVLWNKPGLAAFAVGVFATFMLASYVLGVRIARRRPQFLRTLLLRFRILPDRPWPVFDASEPAKDFSKLSGIFMEDGLAVDVKIYKLTNQLGWHLETQDGSGRPVLWSKRFPTDLAAWRDFQRVVKMESMESLAGPMQSLNR
;
A
#
# COMPACT_ATOMS: atom_id res chain seq x y z
N MET A 1 8.54 27.70 -12.56
CA MET A 1 7.84 28.23 -11.37
C MET A 1 6.74 27.28 -10.87
N THR A 2 5.84 26.82 -11.72
CA THR A 2 4.70 25.93 -11.35
C THR A 2 5.12 24.64 -10.59
N TYR A 3 6.15 23.92 -11.06
CA TYR A 3 6.67 22.74 -10.38
C TYR A 3 7.12 23.01 -8.94
N ILE A 4 7.80 24.15 -8.73
CA ILE A 4 8.27 24.55 -7.40
C ILE A 4 7.08 24.86 -6.50
N LEU A 5 6.08 25.56 -7.00
CA LEU A 5 4.88 25.89 -6.22
C LEU A 5 4.09 24.64 -5.82
N LEU A 6 3.89 23.70 -6.73
CA LEU A 6 3.23 22.43 -6.44
C LEU A 6 4.03 21.58 -5.43
N PHE A 7 5.36 21.54 -5.58
CA PHE A 7 6.22 20.88 -4.60
C PHE A 7 6.09 21.51 -3.20
N LEU A 8 6.20 22.84 -3.12
CA LEU A 8 6.08 23.55 -1.86
C LEU A 8 4.69 23.40 -1.23
N LEU A 9 3.64 23.32 -2.04
CA LEU A 9 2.27 23.07 -1.56
C LEU A 9 2.18 21.69 -0.91
N SER A 10 2.60 20.62 -1.61
CA SER A 10 2.61 19.26 -1.07
C SER A 10 3.51 19.14 0.16
N PHE A 11 4.73 19.66 0.08
CA PHE A 11 5.68 19.68 1.20
C PHE A 11 5.12 20.42 2.41
N GLY A 12 4.54 21.62 2.21
CA GLY A 12 3.98 22.41 3.29
C GLY A 12 2.79 21.73 3.96
N LEU A 13 1.84 21.18 3.17
CA LEU A 13 0.69 20.46 3.70
C LEU A 13 1.11 19.18 4.46
N CYS A 14 1.97 18.36 3.87
CA CYS A 14 2.48 17.15 4.55
C CYS A 14 3.29 17.51 5.79
N GLY A 15 4.12 18.55 5.73
CA GLY A 15 4.88 19.06 6.87
C GLY A 15 3.98 19.55 8.01
N LEU A 16 2.91 20.29 7.69
CA LEU A 16 1.89 20.73 8.65
C LEU A 16 1.24 19.53 9.34
N LEU A 17 0.85 18.50 8.57
CA LEU A 17 0.26 17.26 9.11
C LEU A 17 1.24 16.51 10.03
N VAL A 18 2.53 16.48 9.70
CA VAL A 18 3.56 15.88 10.55
C VAL A 18 3.76 16.67 11.85
N VAL A 19 3.82 18.01 11.78
CA VAL A 19 4.02 18.87 12.97
C VAL A 19 2.80 18.81 13.89
N THR A 20 1.59 18.80 13.33
CA THR A 20 0.33 18.76 14.10
C THR A 20 -0.11 17.34 14.50
N ARG A 21 0.71 16.32 14.26
CA ARG A 21 0.36 14.90 14.44
C ARG A 21 -0.32 14.59 15.78
N ASN A 22 0.11 15.20 16.88
CA ASN A 22 -0.44 14.94 18.21
C ASN A 22 -1.92 15.33 18.35
N LYS A 23 -2.42 16.24 17.50
CA LYS A 23 -3.81 16.68 17.50
C LYS A 23 -4.75 15.70 16.81
N HIS A 24 -4.26 14.99 15.79
CA HIS A 24 -5.10 14.12 14.95
C HIS A 24 -4.73 12.64 15.02
N LEU A 25 -3.63 12.25 15.68
CA LEU A 25 -3.27 10.84 15.90
C LEU A 25 -4.39 10.05 16.58
N ARG A 26 -5.16 10.66 17.49
CA ARG A 26 -6.30 10.03 18.15
C ARG A 26 -7.38 9.55 17.17
N PHE A 27 -7.47 10.15 15.99
CA PHE A 27 -8.44 9.82 14.96
C PHE A 27 -7.82 8.99 13.82
N SER A 28 -6.53 9.23 13.49
CA SER A 28 -5.86 8.69 12.30
C SER A 28 -4.91 7.52 12.58
N ALA A 29 -4.63 7.20 13.84
CA ALA A 29 -3.86 6.03 14.23
C ALA A 29 -4.78 5.07 14.97
N ARG A 30 -5.09 3.92 14.37
CA ARG A 30 -5.83 2.86 15.05
C ARG A 30 -4.92 2.19 16.06
N ASP A 31 -5.39 1.98 17.29
CA ASP A 31 -4.68 1.19 18.31
C ASP A 31 -4.34 -0.23 17.81
N HIS A 32 -5.07 -0.73 16.82
CA HIS A 32 -4.82 -2.03 16.19
C HIS A 32 -3.66 -2.05 15.19
N ASP A 33 -3.22 -0.92 14.64
CA ASP A 33 -2.12 -0.88 13.67
C ASP A 33 -0.77 -1.32 14.27
N HIS A 34 -0.60 -1.17 15.60
CA HIS A 34 0.60 -1.63 16.30
C HIS A 34 0.64 -3.14 16.53
N GLN A 35 -0.52 -3.79 16.55
CA GLN A 35 -0.66 -5.23 16.84
C GLN A 35 -0.83 -6.07 15.58
N THR A 36 -1.15 -5.45 14.43
CA THR A 36 -1.20 -6.19 13.19
C THR A 36 0.21 -6.58 12.76
N THR A 37 0.38 -7.83 12.38
CA THR A 37 1.62 -8.36 11.80
C THR A 37 2.05 -7.63 10.52
N GLN A 38 1.26 -6.68 10.06
CA GLN A 38 1.54 -5.76 8.95
C GLN A 38 2.19 -4.45 9.42
N SER A 39 2.14 -4.12 10.73
CA SER A 39 2.75 -2.91 11.25
C SER A 39 4.28 -2.95 11.10
N ALA A 40 4.79 -2.10 10.23
CA ALA A 40 6.22 -1.93 9.99
C ALA A 40 6.86 -0.89 10.93
N HIS A 41 6.09 -0.21 11.77
CA HIS A 41 6.53 0.90 12.60
C HIS A 41 6.27 0.68 14.10
N LYS A 42 7.21 1.11 14.95
CA LYS A 42 7.10 1.08 16.41
C LYS A 42 6.44 2.35 17.00
N VAL A 43 6.28 3.40 16.19
CA VAL A 43 5.75 4.70 16.59
C VAL A 43 4.46 4.97 15.82
N PRO A 44 3.38 5.48 16.48
CA PRO A 44 2.16 5.89 15.80
C PRO A 44 2.46 6.91 14.72
N THR A 45 2.11 6.59 13.48
CA THR A 45 2.35 7.43 12.30
C THR A 45 1.01 7.81 11.68
N PRO A 46 0.75 9.11 11.42
CA PRO A 46 -0.51 9.54 10.81
C PRO A 46 -0.65 9.01 9.38
N ARG A 47 -1.86 8.50 9.05
CA ARG A 47 -2.20 7.92 7.74
C ARG A 47 -2.94 8.89 6.80
N ILE A 48 -2.77 10.17 7.02
CA ILE A 48 -3.51 11.24 6.32
C ILE A 48 -2.66 12.03 5.31
N GLY A 49 -1.52 11.47 4.87
CA GLY A 49 -0.67 12.08 3.84
C GLY A 49 -1.39 12.28 2.51
N GLY A 50 -2.42 11.46 2.26
CA GLY A 50 -3.32 11.59 1.11
C GLY A 50 -4.02 12.94 1.00
N ILE A 51 -4.22 13.67 2.11
CA ILE A 51 -4.77 15.03 2.07
C ILE A 51 -3.80 15.96 1.33
N GLY A 52 -2.53 15.99 1.74
CA GLY A 52 -1.52 16.85 1.11
C GLY A 52 -1.31 16.51 -0.36
N LEU A 53 -1.21 15.20 -0.67
CA LEU A 53 -1.08 14.71 -2.04
C LEU A 53 -2.32 15.06 -2.88
N GLY A 54 -3.53 14.73 -2.41
CA GLY A 54 -4.78 14.92 -3.13
C GLY A 54 -5.09 16.37 -3.42
N VAL A 55 -4.91 17.26 -2.42
CA VAL A 55 -5.08 18.71 -2.63
C VAL A 55 -4.10 19.24 -3.65
N THR A 56 -2.83 18.80 -3.62
CA THR A 56 -1.83 19.25 -4.59
C THR A 56 -2.11 18.72 -6.00
N ILE A 57 -2.56 17.46 -6.14
CA ILE A 57 -2.98 16.91 -7.43
C ILE A 57 -4.19 17.66 -7.96
N ALA A 58 -5.20 17.93 -7.14
CA ALA A 58 -6.36 18.74 -7.55
C ALA A 58 -5.93 20.13 -8.01
N ALA A 59 -5.05 20.80 -7.27
CA ALA A 59 -4.49 22.09 -7.66
C ALA A 59 -3.73 22.01 -8.99
N ALA A 60 -2.97 20.95 -9.24
CA ALA A 60 -2.28 20.73 -10.52
C ALA A 60 -3.27 20.60 -11.70
N LEU A 61 -4.33 19.81 -11.53
CA LEU A 61 -5.35 19.60 -12.55
C LEU A 61 -6.13 20.89 -12.85
N LEU A 62 -6.50 21.66 -11.81
CA LEU A 62 -7.33 22.86 -11.93
C LEU A 62 -6.56 24.07 -12.45
N PHE A 63 -5.33 24.29 -11.98
CA PHE A 63 -4.63 25.56 -12.16
C PHE A 63 -3.33 25.46 -12.97
N ALA A 64 -2.67 24.29 -12.98
CA ALA A 64 -1.38 24.13 -13.64
C ALA A 64 -1.50 23.59 -15.07
N THR A 65 -2.55 22.85 -15.37
CA THR A 65 -2.73 22.22 -16.69
C THR A 65 -2.75 23.27 -17.80
N PRO A 66 -2.01 23.08 -18.92
CA PRO A 66 -2.01 24.00 -20.06
C PRO A 66 -3.36 24.04 -20.77
N ASP A 67 -3.70 25.22 -21.36
CA ASP A 67 -4.77 25.30 -22.34
C ASP A 67 -4.35 24.53 -23.63
N PRO A 68 -5.21 23.79 -24.30
CA PRO A 68 -6.67 23.65 -24.14
C PRO A 68 -7.12 22.54 -23.18
N LEU A 69 -6.20 21.83 -22.50
CA LEU A 69 -6.56 20.67 -21.65
C LEU A 69 -7.19 21.08 -20.32
N ARG A 70 -7.06 22.33 -19.89
CA ARG A 70 -7.49 22.80 -18.55
C ARG A 70 -8.94 22.49 -18.26
N PHE A 71 -9.85 22.77 -19.19
CA PHE A 71 -11.28 22.49 -18.98
C PHE A 71 -11.53 21.00 -18.76
N GLN A 72 -10.91 20.16 -19.59
CA GLN A 72 -11.05 18.69 -19.47
C GLN A 72 -10.49 18.18 -18.16
N MET A 73 -9.32 18.65 -17.72
CA MET A 73 -8.72 18.27 -16.43
C MET A 73 -9.50 18.81 -15.23
N THR A 74 -10.15 19.97 -15.39
CA THR A 74 -11.08 20.51 -14.36
C THR A 74 -12.30 19.61 -14.20
N LEU A 75 -12.91 19.17 -15.28
CA LEU A 75 -14.00 18.18 -15.21
C LEU A 75 -13.53 16.87 -14.58
N PHE A 76 -12.36 16.39 -14.98
CA PHE A 76 -11.78 15.18 -14.41
C PHE A 76 -11.56 15.30 -12.88
N ALA A 77 -11.13 16.45 -12.39
CA ALA A 77 -10.90 16.68 -10.95
C ALA A 77 -12.17 16.43 -10.10
N VAL A 78 -13.36 16.62 -10.64
CA VAL A 78 -14.64 16.32 -9.95
C VAL A 78 -14.73 14.82 -9.62
N SER A 79 -14.23 13.95 -10.50
CA SER A 79 -14.28 12.49 -10.30
C SER A 79 -13.43 12.00 -9.13
N LEU A 80 -12.52 12.83 -8.62
CA LEU A 80 -11.67 12.47 -7.47
C LEU A 80 -12.46 12.41 -6.16
N PHE A 81 -13.61 13.12 -6.09
CA PHE A 81 -14.33 13.34 -4.84
C PHE A 81 -14.80 12.05 -4.15
N PRO A 82 -15.52 11.11 -4.80
CA PRO A 82 -16.00 9.90 -4.13
C PRO A 82 -14.87 9.03 -3.60
N VAL A 83 -13.83 8.81 -4.41
CA VAL A 83 -12.70 7.98 -4.03
C VAL A 83 -11.88 8.61 -2.90
N PHE A 84 -11.74 9.94 -2.90
CA PHE A 84 -11.07 10.67 -1.83
C PHE A 84 -11.84 10.58 -0.51
N VAL A 85 -13.14 10.85 -0.53
CA VAL A 85 -13.98 10.83 0.67
C VAL A 85 -14.01 9.44 1.30
N ALA A 86 -14.18 8.39 0.49
CA ALA A 86 -14.21 7.02 0.99
C ALA A 86 -12.87 6.60 1.61
N GLY A 87 -11.74 6.95 0.96
CA GLY A 87 -10.41 6.67 1.49
C GLY A 87 -10.12 7.49 2.76
N LEU A 88 -10.46 8.78 2.77
CA LEU A 88 -10.25 9.64 3.93
C LEU A 88 -11.10 9.21 5.13
N ALA A 89 -12.33 8.79 4.91
CA ALA A 89 -13.18 8.26 5.98
C ALA A 89 -12.52 7.04 6.65
N GLU A 90 -11.93 6.13 5.86
CA GLU A 90 -11.16 5.01 6.39
C GLU A 90 -9.95 5.47 7.19
N ASP A 91 -9.16 6.41 6.66
CA ASP A 91 -7.96 6.96 7.32
C ASP A 91 -8.29 7.69 8.63
N LEU A 92 -9.51 8.25 8.74
CA LEU A 92 -10.04 8.88 9.96
C LEU A 92 -10.70 7.88 10.93
N GLY A 93 -10.70 6.59 10.64
CA GLY A 93 -11.17 5.56 11.55
C GLY A 93 -12.67 5.22 11.49
N PHE A 94 -13.39 5.63 10.43
CA PHE A 94 -14.82 5.31 10.25
C PHE A 94 -15.10 3.86 9.84
N ASP A 95 -14.09 2.99 9.77
CA ASP A 95 -14.19 1.55 9.46
C ASP A 95 -14.91 1.25 8.14
N VAL A 96 -14.50 1.93 7.08
CA VAL A 96 -15.09 1.79 5.74
C VAL A 96 -14.63 0.46 5.12
N LYS A 97 -15.58 -0.42 4.83
CA LYS A 97 -15.28 -1.75 4.26
C LYS A 97 -14.49 -1.64 2.94
N PRO A 98 -13.57 -2.59 2.64
CA PRO A 98 -12.83 -2.60 1.38
C PRO A 98 -13.74 -2.57 0.14
N SER A 99 -14.89 -3.26 0.19
CA SER A 99 -15.90 -3.25 -0.87
C SER A 99 -16.51 -1.87 -1.11
N THR A 100 -16.75 -1.08 -0.04
CA THR A 100 -17.28 0.29 -0.13
C THR A 100 -16.27 1.22 -0.79
N ARG A 101 -14.97 1.09 -0.44
CA ARG A 101 -13.90 1.89 -1.07
C ARG A 101 -13.74 1.54 -2.55
N LEU A 102 -13.81 0.24 -2.88
CA LEU A 102 -13.79 -0.20 -4.29
C LEU A 102 -15.00 0.33 -5.06
N LEU A 103 -16.21 0.29 -4.47
CA LEU A 103 -17.41 0.86 -5.07
C LEU A 103 -17.26 2.37 -5.30
N ALA A 104 -16.72 3.12 -4.36
CA ALA A 104 -16.44 4.55 -4.53
C ALA A 104 -15.47 4.80 -5.70
N ALA A 105 -14.44 3.96 -5.88
CA ALA A 105 -13.54 4.04 -7.02
C ALA A 105 -14.25 3.73 -8.35
N VAL A 106 -15.18 2.78 -8.39
CA VAL A 106 -16.02 2.50 -9.56
C VAL A 106 -16.94 3.70 -9.87
N ILE A 107 -17.57 4.28 -8.85
CA ILE A 107 -18.40 5.49 -9.00
C ILE A 107 -17.55 6.66 -9.55
N SER A 108 -16.35 6.88 -9.01
CA SER A 108 -15.39 7.86 -9.54
C SER A 108 -15.08 7.61 -11.01
N GLY A 109 -14.92 6.33 -11.40
CA GLY A 109 -14.73 5.92 -12.79
C GLY A 109 -15.92 6.29 -13.69
N PHE A 110 -17.14 6.02 -13.26
CA PHE A 110 -18.35 6.42 -14.01
C PHE A 110 -18.51 7.94 -14.13
N ILE A 111 -18.20 8.69 -13.05
CA ILE A 111 -18.22 10.16 -13.10
C ILE A 111 -17.22 10.67 -14.12
N ALA A 112 -15.98 10.13 -14.12
CA ALA A 112 -14.97 10.52 -15.10
C ALA A 112 -15.42 10.20 -16.54
N ILE A 113 -16.02 9.02 -16.79
CA ILE A 113 -16.57 8.66 -18.10
C ILE A 113 -17.65 9.64 -18.51
N ALA A 114 -18.59 9.95 -17.62
CA ALA A 114 -19.70 10.85 -17.90
C ALA A 114 -19.25 12.27 -18.25
N LEU A 115 -18.23 12.78 -17.53
CA LEU A 115 -17.70 14.12 -17.72
C LEU A 115 -16.73 14.24 -18.90
N LEU A 116 -15.90 13.24 -19.13
CA LEU A 116 -14.90 13.24 -20.18
C LEU A 116 -15.39 12.65 -21.50
N GLN A 117 -16.48 11.86 -21.48
CA GLN A 117 -16.99 11.08 -22.61
C GLN A 117 -15.91 10.18 -23.24
N MET A 118 -15.09 9.57 -22.39
CA MET A 118 -13.96 8.72 -22.76
C MET A 118 -14.02 7.39 -22.02
N TRP A 119 -13.58 6.34 -22.69
CA TRP A 119 -13.34 5.02 -22.12
C TRP A 119 -12.20 4.34 -22.85
N VAL A 120 -11.68 3.21 -22.34
CA VAL A 120 -10.60 2.45 -22.98
C VAL A 120 -11.00 2.11 -24.42
N PRO A 121 -10.24 2.57 -25.43
CA PRO A 121 -10.68 2.44 -26.82
C PRO A 121 -10.41 1.03 -27.39
N ARG A 122 -9.38 0.35 -26.96
CA ARG A 122 -8.95 -0.97 -27.46
C ARG A 122 -7.93 -1.65 -26.52
N PHE A 123 -7.65 -2.93 -26.80
CA PHE A 123 -6.62 -3.75 -26.17
C PHE A 123 -5.58 -4.32 -27.14
N ASP A 124 -5.75 -4.11 -28.43
CA ASP A 124 -5.00 -4.78 -29.49
C ASP A 124 -5.12 -6.32 -29.40
N ILE A 125 -6.32 -6.80 -29.04
CA ILE A 125 -6.70 -8.23 -28.98
C ILE A 125 -7.93 -8.44 -29.87
N PRO A 126 -7.80 -9.15 -31.01
CA PRO A 126 -8.93 -9.48 -31.87
C PRO A 126 -10.08 -10.12 -31.08
N GLY A 127 -11.31 -9.69 -31.32
CA GLY A 127 -12.51 -10.15 -30.61
C GLY A 127 -12.78 -9.39 -29.30
N LEU A 128 -11.80 -9.12 -28.46
CA LEU A 128 -11.97 -8.29 -27.28
C LEU A 128 -12.26 -6.84 -27.68
N ASP A 129 -11.54 -6.33 -28.67
CA ASP A 129 -11.72 -4.97 -29.17
C ASP A 129 -13.13 -4.75 -29.78
N VAL A 130 -13.70 -5.77 -30.43
CA VAL A 130 -15.10 -5.75 -30.90
C VAL A 130 -16.08 -5.61 -29.73
N LEU A 131 -15.81 -6.30 -28.61
CA LEU A 131 -16.66 -6.21 -27.41
C LEU A 131 -16.57 -4.84 -26.74
N ILE A 132 -15.36 -4.28 -26.63
CA ILE A 132 -15.14 -2.99 -25.96
C ILE A 132 -15.65 -1.82 -26.81
N ALA A 133 -15.68 -1.98 -28.14
CA ALA A 133 -16.28 -1.02 -29.05
C ALA A 133 -17.79 -0.82 -28.79
N ILE A 134 -18.46 -1.82 -28.17
CA ILE A 134 -19.84 -1.69 -27.69
C ILE A 134 -19.83 -0.77 -26.45
N ALA A 135 -20.29 0.47 -26.59
CA ALA A 135 -20.16 1.52 -25.58
C ALA A 135 -20.54 1.09 -24.15
N PRO A 136 -21.68 0.42 -23.86
CA PRO A 136 -22.00 -0.03 -22.50
C PRO A 136 -20.94 -0.97 -21.91
N ILE A 137 -20.37 -1.86 -22.74
CA ILE A 137 -19.34 -2.82 -22.31
C ILE A 137 -18.02 -2.08 -22.03
N GLY A 138 -17.58 -1.21 -22.96
CA GLY A 138 -16.38 -0.39 -22.80
C GLY A 138 -16.44 0.52 -21.58
N ILE A 139 -17.60 1.13 -21.33
CA ILE A 139 -17.86 1.99 -20.16
C ILE A 139 -17.71 1.19 -18.86
N VAL A 140 -18.43 0.08 -18.72
CA VAL A 140 -18.38 -0.75 -17.50
C VAL A 140 -16.97 -1.31 -17.29
N PHE A 141 -16.34 -1.80 -18.36
CA PHE A 141 -14.97 -2.29 -18.31
C PHE A 141 -14.00 -1.20 -17.81
N THR A 142 -14.07 0.01 -18.37
CA THR A 142 -13.17 1.13 -17.99
C THR A 142 -13.35 1.52 -16.53
N ALA A 143 -14.61 1.62 -16.06
CA ALA A 143 -14.88 1.94 -14.66
C ALA A 143 -14.28 0.89 -13.70
N ILE A 144 -14.45 -0.40 -14.02
CA ILE A 144 -13.89 -1.51 -13.21
C ILE A 144 -12.34 -1.55 -13.30
N ALA A 145 -11.78 -1.37 -14.49
CA ALA A 145 -10.31 -1.41 -14.69
C ALA A 145 -9.61 -0.27 -13.94
N THR A 146 -10.12 0.97 -14.05
CA THR A 146 -9.54 2.12 -13.34
C THR A 146 -9.70 2.01 -11.83
N ALA A 147 -10.85 1.49 -11.34
CA ALA A 147 -11.03 1.18 -9.93
C ALA A 147 -10.09 0.07 -9.45
N GLY A 148 -9.84 -0.94 -10.29
CA GLY A 148 -8.87 -2.00 -10.03
C GLY A 148 -7.44 -1.47 -9.87
N VAL A 149 -7.03 -0.53 -10.73
CA VAL A 149 -5.71 0.15 -10.60
C VAL A 149 -5.65 0.99 -9.33
N SER A 150 -6.71 1.73 -8.99
CA SER A 150 -6.79 2.50 -7.73
C SER A 150 -6.61 1.59 -6.51
N ASN A 151 -7.29 0.47 -6.49
CA ASN A 151 -7.16 -0.53 -5.43
C ASN A 151 -5.76 -1.19 -5.42
N ALA A 152 -5.15 -1.39 -6.59
CA ALA A 152 -3.80 -1.94 -6.69
C ALA A 152 -2.75 -1.03 -6.06
N PHE A 153 -2.86 0.29 -6.23
CA PHE A 153 -2.01 1.27 -5.54
C PHE A 153 -2.18 1.22 -4.02
N ASN A 154 -3.40 1.01 -3.54
CA ASN A 154 -3.66 0.82 -2.11
C ASN A 154 -3.06 -0.48 -1.57
N LEU A 155 -3.12 -1.59 -2.32
CA LEU A 155 -2.55 -2.86 -1.90
C LEU A 155 -1.02 -2.86 -1.81
N ILE A 156 -0.32 -2.07 -2.62
CA ILE A 156 1.14 -1.95 -2.57
C ILE A 156 1.63 -0.91 -1.55
N ASP A 157 0.74 -0.14 -0.91
CA ASP A 157 1.09 0.88 0.11
C ASP A 157 1.39 0.24 1.47
N GLY A 158 2.23 -0.80 1.48
CA GLY A 158 2.59 -1.57 2.68
C GLY A 158 3.96 -1.23 3.27
N VAL A 159 4.82 -0.51 2.56
CA VAL A 159 6.17 -0.10 3.00
C VAL A 159 6.47 1.33 2.55
N ASN A 160 7.36 2.02 3.30
CA ASN A 160 7.69 3.42 3.05
C ASN A 160 8.13 3.66 1.61
N GLY A 161 7.50 4.61 0.95
CA GLY A 161 7.86 5.06 -0.38
C GLY A 161 7.39 4.18 -1.53
N LEU A 162 6.97 2.92 -1.32
CA LEU A 162 6.73 2.00 -2.43
C LEU A 162 5.61 2.48 -3.36
N SER A 163 4.44 2.80 -2.81
CA SER A 163 3.30 3.30 -3.60
C SER A 163 3.62 4.65 -4.27
N ALA A 164 4.22 5.57 -3.52
CA ALA A 164 4.57 6.89 -4.06
C ALA A 164 5.69 6.83 -5.13
N LEU A 165 6.75 6.02 -4.95
CA LEU A 165 7.81 5.83 -5.96
C LEU A 165 7.30 5.06 -7.19
N THR A 166 6.36 4.14 -7.01
CA THR A 166 5.62 3.53 -8.13
C THR A 166 4.86 4.61 -8.89
N GLY A 167 4.16 5.51 -8.17
CA GLY A 167 3.50 6.68 -8.76
C GLY A 167 4.46 7.59 -9.53
N VAL A 168 5.65 7.84 -8.99
CA VAL A 168 6.72 8.59 -9.71
C VAL A 168 7.09 7.89 -11.01
N ALA A 169 7.38 6.59 -10.96
CA ALA A 169 7.77 5.83 -12.14
C ALA A 169 6.67 5.82 -13.21
N VAL A 170 5.41 5.58 -12.81
CA VAL A 170 4.24 5.61 -13.71
C VAL A 170 4.05 7.01 -14.30
N THR A 171 4.13 8.06 -13.49
CA THR A 171 4.02 9.46 -13.95
C THR A 171 5.07 9.77 -15.00
N LEU A 172 6.32 9.44 -14.75
CA LEU A 172 7.41 9.63 -15.72
C LEU A 172 7.18 8.79 -16.97
N GLY A 173 6.81 7.50 -16.82
CA GLY A 173 6.54 6.62 -17.96
C GLY A 173 5.45 7.15 -18.87
N LEU A 174 4.29 7.52 -18.31
CA LEU A 174 3.17 8.10 -19.09
C LEU A 174 3.56 9.42 -19.74
N SER A 175 4.28 10.31 -19.03
CA SER A 175 4.72 11.58 -19.57
C SER A 175 5.69 11.40 -20.74
N PHE A 176 6.67 10.49 -20.63
CA PHE A 176 7.59 10.18 -21.72
C PHE A 176 6.87 9.58 -22.93
N ILE A 177 5.92 8.67 -22.72
CA ILE A 177 5.09 8.11 -23.80
C ILE A 177 4.30 9.22 -24.49
N ALA A 178 3.58 10.06 -23.74
CA ALA A 178 2.78 11.16 -24.29
C ALA A 178 3.65 12.11 -25.12
N ARG A 179 4.87 12.44 -24.65
CA ARG A 179 5.81 13.29 -25.37
C ARG A 179 6.31 12.65 -26.67
N GLN A 180 6.70 11.36 -26.63
CA GLN A 180 7.14 10.61 -27.82
C GLN A 180 5.99 10.43 -28.83
N ALA A 181 4.77 10.29 -28.33
CA ALA A 181 3.56 10.13 -29.13
C ALA A 181 3.02 11.44 -29.72
N GLY A 182 3.71 12.57 -29.51
CA GLY A 182 3.38 13.86 -30.11
C GLY A 182 2.35 14.68 -29.35
N ASP A 183 2.03 14.36 -28.08
CA ASP A 183 1.18 15.17 -27.21
C ASP A 183 1.97 15.80 -26.04
N PRO A 184 2.79 16.85 -26.29
CA PRO A 184 3.59 17.48 -25.26
C PRO A 184 2.75 18.19 -24.19
N GLN A 185 1.52 18.59 -24.50
CA GLN A 185 0.62 19.25 -23.55
C GLN A 185 0.13 18.26 -22.50
N LEU A 186 -0.31 17.07 -22.95
CA LEU A 186 -0.69 16.00 -22.03
C LEU A 186 0.53 15.50 -21.25
N ALA A 187 1.68 15.37 -21.88
CA ALA A 187 2.93 15.02 -21.19
C ALA A 187 3.25 15.98 -20.04
N GLN A 188 3.07 17.29 -20.26
CA GLN A 188 3.26 18.30 -19.23
C GLN A 188 2.21 18.22 -18.12
N ALA A 189 0.93 18.03 -18.49
CA ALA A 189 -0.15 17.86 -17.50
C ALA A 189 0.10 16.65 -16.58
N ILE A 190 0.53 15.51 -17.15
CA ILE A 190 0.95 14.32 -16.40
C ILE A 190 2.12 14.65 -15.47
N LEU A 191 3.13 15.36 -15.96
CA LEU A 191 4.33 15.66 -15.21
C LEU A 191 4.07 16.59 -14.00
N TYR A 192 2.97 17.34 -13.97
CA TYR A 192 2.59 18.15 -12.80
C TYR A 192 2.16 17.32 -11.58
N ILE A 193 1.96 16.01 -11.73
CA ILE A 193 1.74 15.09 -10.59
C ILE A 193 3.05 14.84 -9.82
N LEU A 194 4.19 14.90 -10.51
CA LEU A 194 5.51 14.58 -9.92
C LEU A 194 5.86 15.45 -8.69
N PRO A 195 5.72 16.80 -8.72
CA PRO A 195 6.00 17.63 -7.56
C PRO A 195 5.16 17.27 -6.33
N ALA A 196 3.89 16.88 -6.52
CA ALA A 196 3.02 16.44 -5.43
C ALA A 196 3.58 15.18 -4.74
N LEU A 197 4.02 14.20 -5.53
CA LEU A 197 4.65 12.98 -5.04
C LEU A 197 5.99 13.25 -4.34
N LEU A 198 6.83 14.11 -4.92
CA LEU A 198 8.13 14.45 -4.34
C LEU A 198 7.99 15.19 -3.00
N GLY A 199 7.05 16.15 -2.88
CA GLY A 199 6.76 16.84 -1.62
C GLY A 199 6.31 15.91 -0.51
N PHE A 200 5.46 14.92 -0.81
CA PHE A 200 5.05 13.87 0.11
C PHE A 200 6.22 12.93 0.49
N LEU A 201 7.03 12.51 -0.50
CA LEU A 201 8.15 11.58 -0.28
C LEU A 201 9.19 12.09 0.70
N VAL A 202 9.40 13.39 0.81
CA VAL A 202 10.33 13.97 1.80
C VAL A 202 10.01 13.53 3.23
N PHE A 203 8.75 13.33 3.55
CA PHE A 203 8.32 12.90 4.90
C PHE A 203 8.06 11.39 4.98
N ASN A 204 7.68 10.76 3.87
CA ASN A 204 7.35 9.35 3.87
C ASN A 204 8.60 8.46 3.71
N TYR A 205 9.53 8.80 2.80
CA TYR A 205 10.71 7.98 2.54
C TYR A 205 12.00 8.70 2.89
N PRO A 206 12.94 8.05 3.60
CA PRO A 206 12.87 6.68 4.13
C PRO A 206 12.20 6.57 5.51
N PHE A 207 11.91 7.68 6.18
CA PHE A 207 11.66 7.77 7.62
C PHE A 207 10.23 7.39 8.05
N GLY A 208 9.26 7.34 7.15
CA GLY A 208 7.87 7.00 7.47
C GLY A 208 7.22 7.95 8.48
N LYS A 209 7.50 9.28 8.40
CA LYS A 209 6.92 10.28 9.31
C LYS A 209 5.43 10.52 9.06
N ILE A 210 4.94 10.17 7.87
CA ILE A 210 3.55 10.21 7.45
C ILE A 210 3.32 9.08 6.44
N PHE A 211 2.15 8.44 6.48
CA PHE A 211 1.75 7.45 5.47
C PHE A 211 0.79 8.06 4.48
N LEU A 212 0.79 7.48 3.28
CA LEU A 212 -0.08 7.91 2.19
C LEU A 212 -1.56 7.76 2.57
N GLY A 213 -1.88 6.64 3.21
CA GLY A 213 -3.23 6.27 3.59
C GLY A 213 -4.08 5.84 2.39
N ASP A 214 -5.30 5.40 2.69
CA ASP A 214 -6.24 4.94 1.68
C ASP A 214 -6.66 6.09 0.75
N ALA A 215 -6.92 7.28 1.30
CA ALA A 215 -7.24 8.46 0.49
C ALA A 215 -6.18 8.76 -0.57
N GLY A 216 -4.91 8.75 -0.16
CA GLY A 216 -3.80 9.06 -1.08
C GLY A 216 -3.55 7.98 -2.10
N ALA A 217 -3.56 6.72 -1.69
CA ALA A 217 -3.30 5.59 -2.56
C ALA A 217 -4.39 5.43 -3.65
N TYR A 218 -5.66 5.53 -3.25
CA TYR A 218 -6.79 5.45 -4.19
C TYR A 218 -6.81 6.64 -5.17
N ILE A 219 -6.60 7.89 -4.70
CA ILE A 219 -6.51 9.05 -5.61
C ILE A 219 -5.38 8.87 -6.59
N LEU A 220 -4.18 8.50 -6.12
CA LEU A 220 -3.00 8.35 -6.97
C LEU A 220 -3.27 7.33 -8.08
N GLY A 221 -3.79 6.15 -7.72
CA GLY A 221 -4.14 5.13 -8.69
C GLY A 221 -5.23 5.58 -9.67
N HIS A 222 -6.27 6.28 -9.20
CA HIS A 222 -7.35 6.80 -10.04
C HIS A 222 -6.83 7.83 -11.05
N VAL A 223 -6.06 8.80 -10.60
CA VAL A 223 -5.50 9.86 -11.46
C VAL A 223 -4.59 9.26 -12.54
N LEU A 224 -3.66 8.39 -12.15
CA LEU A 224 -2.72 7.80 -13.10
C LEU A 224 -3.42 6.89 -14.11
N ALA A 225 -4.39 6.08 -13.68
CA ALA A 225 -5.18 5.23 -14.57
C ALA A 225 -5.97 6.07 -15.60
N TRP A 226 -6.59 7.16 -15.16
CA TRP A 226 -7.33 8.04 -16.07
C TRP A 226 -6.44 8.83 -17.02
N LEU A 227 -5.27 9.30 -16.58
CA LEU A 227 -4.31 9.92 -17.47
C LEU A 227 -3.83 8.93 -18.56
N ALA A 228 -3.72 7.65 -18.25
CA ALA A 228 -3.42 6.62 -19.24
C ALA A 228 -4.59 6.39 -20.22
N VAL A 229 -5.85 6.38 -19.74
CA VAL A 229 -7.05 6.31 -20.62
C VAL A 229 -7.10 7.50 -21.55
N ILE A 230 -6.92 8.72 -21.02
CA ILE A 230 -6.90 9.95 -21.81
C ILE A 230 -5.78 9.88 -22.88
N LEU A 231 -4.59 9.39 -22.52
CA LEU A 231 -3.47 9.23 -23.47
C LEU A 231 -3.84 8.25 -24.60
N MET A 232 -4.42 7.09 -24.28
CA MET A 232 -4.83 6.10 -25.29
C MET A 232 -5.95 6.59 -26.20
N VAL A 233 -6.86 7.42 -25.70
CA VAL A 233 -7.96 8.01 -26.50
C VAL A 233 -7.44 9.12 -27.39
N ARG A 234 -6.50 9.95 -26.91
CA ARG A 234 -5.95 11.08 -27.68
C ARG A 234 -4.95 10.64 -28.73
N VAL A 235 -4.24 9.56 -28.49
CA VAL A 235 -3.16 9.08 -29.39
C VAL A 235 -3.36 7.59 -29.68
N GLU A 236 -3.95 7.31 -30.82
CA GLU A 236 -4.29 5.93 -31.25
C GLU A 236 -3.06 5.03 -31.44
N THR A 237 -1.87 5.57 -31.65
CA THR A 237 -0.64 4.78 -31.83
C THR A 237 -0.06 4.24 -30.53
N VAL A 238 -0.54 4.71 -29.37
CA VAL A 238 -0.07 4.23 -28.07
C VAL A 238 -0.61 2.83 -27.80
N SER A 239 0.29 1.89 -27.61
CA SER A 239 -0.05 0.49 -27.34
C SER A 239 -0.66 0.31 -25.94
N PRO A 240 -1.84 -0.34 -25.81
CA PRO A 240 -2.40 -0.74 -24.51
C PRO A 240 -1.46 -1.64 -23.70
N TRP A 241 -0.69 -2.49 -24.39
CA TRP A 241 0.30 -3.37 -23.73
C TRP A 241 1.47 -2.59 -23.14
N ALA A 242 1.86 -1.47 -23.76
CA ALA A 242 2.86 -0.56 -23.21
C ALA A 242 2.32 0.14 -21.95
N ILE A 243 1.04 0.50 -21.92
CA ILE A 243 0.38 1.02 -20.74
C ILE A 243 0.33 -0.04 -19.63
N ILE A 244 0.03 -1.30 -19.95
CA ILE A 244 0.09 -2.42 -18.99
C ILE A 244 1.52 -2.56 -18.42
N LEU A 245 2.57 -2.40 -19.22
CA LEU A 245 3.96 -2.40 -18.73
C LEU A 245 4.23 -1.24 -17.77
N VAL A 246 3.71 -0.05 -18.03
CA VAL A 246 3.85 1.11 -17.12
C VAL A 246 3.19 0.84 -15.77
N PHE A 247 2.06 0.15 -15.75
CA PHE A 247 1.34 -0.24 -14.52
C PHE A 247 1.65 -1.68 -14.06
N PHE A 248 2.70 -2.31 -14.62
CA PHE A 248 2.95 -3.74 -14.44
C PHE A 248 3.01 -4.15 -12.97
N TRP A 249 3.77 -3.40 -12.15
CA TRP A 249 3.98 -3.75 -10.74
C TRP A 249 2.67 -3.80 -9.92
N PRO A 250 1.87 -2.74 -9.82
CA PRO A 250 0.64 -2.77 -9.04
C PRO A 250 -0.39 -3.77 -9.57
N ILE A 251 -0.52 -3.88 -10.90
CA ILE A 251 -1.48 -4.82 -11.51
C ILE A 251 -1.06 -6.27 -11.22
N SER A 252 0.19 -6.62 -11.47
CA SER A 252 0.66 -8.01 -11.34
C SER A 252 0.66 -8.48 -9.89
N ASP A 253 1.05 -7.65 -8.91
CA ASP A 253 0.96 -8.00 -7.48
C ASP A 253 -0.48 -8.26 -7.05
N THR A 254 -1.43 -7.44 -7.52
CA THR A 254 -2.87 -7.60 -7.25
C THR A 254 -3.44 -8.86 -7.88
N VAL A 255 -3.20 -9.09 -9.19
CA VAL A 255 -3.69 -10.28 -9.92
C VAL A 255 -3.13 -11.55 -9.29
N PHE A 256 -1.85 -11.52 -8.92
CA PHE A 256 -1.20 -12.65 -8.28
C PHE A 256 -1.75 -12.91 -6.87
N ALA A 257 -2.07 -11.87 -6.10
CA ALA A 257 -2.72 -12.01 -4.80
C ALA A 257 -4.12 -12.64 -4.92
N ILE A 258 -4.93 -12.20 -5.91
CA ILE A 258 -6.26 -12.77 -6.19
C ILE A 258 -6.15 -14.24 -6.59
N TYR A 259 -5.23 -14.57 -7.52
CA TYR A 259 -4.99 -15.95 -7.97
C TYR A 259 -4.64 -16.86 -6.80
N ARG A 260 -3.70 -16.45 -5.95
CA ARG A 260 -3.26 -17.20 -4.78
C ARG A 260 -4.37 -17.45 -3.79
N ARG A 261 -5.20 -16.43 -3.47
CA ARG A 261 -6.34 -16.55 -2.56
C ARG A 261 -7.38 -17.53 -3.10
N LYS A 262 -7.75 -17.41 -4.38
CA LYS A 262 -8.68 -18.35 -5.02
C LYS A 262 -8.15 -19.79 -4.95
N ARG A 263 -6.87 -20.01 -5.24
CA ARG A 263 -6.26 -21.35 -5.18
C ARG A 263 -6.20 -21.93 -3.77
N SER A 264 -6.11 -21.09 -2.73
CA SER A 264 -6.06 -21.54 -1.32
C SER A 264 -7.42 -21.58 -0.65
N GLY A 265 -8.53 -21.36 -1.36
CA GLY A 265 -9.89 -21.37 -0.82
C GLY A 265 -10.16 -20.26 0.22
N ARG A 266 -9.35 -19.19 0.23
CA ARG A 266 -9.50 -18.09 1.20
C ARG A 266 -10.35 -16.97 0.62
N PRO A 267 -11.19 -16.30 1.45
CA PRO A 267 -11.93 -15.11 1.03
C PRO A 267 -10.99 -14.02 0.51
N THR A 268 -11.42 -13.32 -0.54
CA THR A 268 -10.62 -12.28 -1.21
C THR A 268 -10.56 -10.96 -0.43
N ASP A 269 -11.41 -10.78 0.57
CA ASP A 269 -11.55 -9.60 1.42
C ASP A 269 -10.69 -9.64 2.70
N GLN A 270 -10.08 -10.80 3.02
CA GLN A 270 -9.21 -10.91 4.19
C GLN A 270 -7.81 -10.34 3.91
N PRO A 271 -7.12 -9.77 4.93
CA PRO A 271 -5.75 -9.29 4.81
C PRO A 271 -4.80 -10.39 4.30
N ASP A 272 -4.02 -10.09 3.27
CA ASP A 272 -3.01 -11.02 2.75
C ASP A 272 -1.61 -10.60 3.24
N ARG A 273 -0.88 -11.56 3.81
CA ARG A 273 0.48 -11.38 4.33
C ARG A 273 1.56 -11.82 3.33
N LEU A 274 1.18 -12.13 2.09
CA LEU A 274 2.05 -12.72 1.09
C LEU A 274 2.20 -11.85 -0.17
N HIS A 275 1.95 -10.52 -0.06
CA HIS A 275 2.31 -9.58 -1.11
C HIS A 275 3.83 -9.62 -1.35
N PHE A 276 4.25 -9.38 -2.59
CA PHE A 276 5.65 -9.52 -2.97
C PHE A 276 6.57 -8.64 -2.10
N HIS A 277 6.17 -7.39 -1.84
CA HIS A 277 6.94 -6.49 -0.97
C HIS A 277 7.08 -7.00 0.47
N GLN A 278 6.05 -7.67 1.01
CA GLN A 278 6.11 -8.26 2.37
C GLN A 278 7.07 -9.44 2.41
N LEU A 279 7.13 -10.25 1.34
CA LEU A 279 8.09 -11.35 1.24
C LEU A 279 9.53 -10.84 1.14
N VAL A 280 9.77 -9.76 0.38
CA VAL A 280 11.08 -9.12 0.27
C VAL A 280 11.49 -8.53 1.61
N MET A 281 10.61 -7.78 2.30
CA MET A 281 10.88 -7.25 3.64
C MET A 281 11.25 -8.38 4.61
N ARG A 282 10.48 -9.46 4.60
CA ARG A 282 10.75 -10.63 5.44
C ARG A 282 12.07 -11.32 5.10
N ALA A 283 12.43 -11.41 3.82
CA ALA A 283 13.71 -11.94 3.39
C ALA A 283 14.86 -11.08 3.92
N ILE A 284 14.74 -9.76 3.84
CA ILE A 284 15.72 -8.80 4.38
C ILE A 284 15.85 -8.96 5.91
N GLU A 285 14.73 -9.07 6.63
CA GLU A 285 14.71 -9.31 8.07
C GLU A 285 15.40 -10.63 8.46
N LEU A 286 15.18 -11.68 7.66
CA LEU A 286 15.80 -12.99 7.86
C LEU A 286 17.30 -13.00 7.51
N CYS A 287 17.71 -12.22 6.48
CA CYS A 287 19.09 -12.19 6.00
C CYS A 287 20.05 -11.36 6.89
N GLY A 288 19.65 -10.86 8.06
CA GLY A 288 20.60 -10.31 9.01
C GLY A 288 20.22 -9.02 9.73
N ILE A 289 19.19 -8.30 9.26
CA ILE A 289 18.80 -7.04 9.91
C ILE A 289 17.94 -7.29 11.16
N GLY A 290 17.24 -8.44 11.22
CA GLY A 290 16.33 -8.80 12.31
C GLY A 290 15.03 -7.99 12.32
N ARG A 291 14.01 -8.52 13.00
CA ARG A 291 12.69 -7.85 13.12
C ARG A 291 12.73 -6.58 13.96
N ASP A 292 13.69 -6.48 14.86
CA ASP A 292 13.84 -5.31 15.75
C ASP A 292 14.29 -4.05 14.99
N SER A 293 14.85 -4.22 13.79
CA SER A 293 15.35 -3.14 12.94
C SER A 293 14.43 -2.82 11.74
N ARG A 294 13.11 -2.90 11.94
CA ARG A 294 12.12 -2.59 10.89
C ARG A 294 12.25 -1.18 10.32
N GLN A 295 12.79 -0.24 11.08
CA GLN A 295 13.09 1.10 10.58
C GLN A 295 14.10 1.09 9.42
N VAL A 296 14.93 0.05 9.31
CA VAL A 296 15.90 -0.14 8.23
C VAL A 296 15.34 -1.07 7.16
N SER A 297 14.76 -2.23 7.55
CA SER A 297 14.26 -3.23 6.60
C SER A 297 13.09 -2.69 5.76
N ASN A 298 12.26 -1.81 6.31
CA ASN A 298 11.13 -1.23 5.61
C ASN A 298 11.57 -0.37 4.40
N PRO A 299 12.33 0.73 4.55
CA PRO A 299 12.78 1.52 3.40
C PRO A 299 13.74 0.74 2.48
N LEU A 300 14.55 -0.18 3.01
CA LEU A 300 15.42 -1.03 2.21
C LEU A 300 14.61 -1.95 1.29
N THR A 301 13.44 -2.41 1.71
CA THR A 301 12.52 -3.18 0.86
C THR A 301 12.14 -2.41 -0.39
N THR A 302 11.76 -1.16 -0.25
CA THR A 302 11.43 -0.29 -1.38
C THR A 302 12.64 -0.10 -2.31
N PHE A 303 13.83 0.14 -1.74
CA PHE A 303 15.06 0.28 -2.53
C PHE A 303 15.37 -0.99 -3.35
N VAL A 304 15.24 -2.17 -2.75
CA VAL A 304 15.44 -3.47 -3.45
C VAL A 304 14.40 -3.69 -4.54
N LEU A 305 13.19 -3.17 -4.38
CA LEU A 305 12.12 -3.30 -5.36
C LEU A 305 12.18 -2.28 -6.50
N LEU A 306 12.97 -1.19 -6.38
CA LEU A 306 13.08 -0.17 -7.43
C LEU A 306 13.37 -0.73 -8.83
N PRO A 307 14.30 -1.67 -9.04
CA PRO A 307 14.51 -2.28 -10.37
C PRO A 307 13.29 -3.05 -10.89
N PHE A 308 12.57 -3.74 -10.01
CA PHE A 308 11.38 -4.52 -10.38
C PHE A 308 10.21 -3.66 -10.82
N LEU A 309 10.07 -2.47 -10.22
CA LEU A 309 9.01 -1.53 -10.60
C LEU A 309 9.40 -0.65 -11.78
N SER A 310 10.68 -0.28 -11.92
CA SER A 310 11.14 0.64 -12.98
C SER A 310 11.43 -0.06 -14.33
N ALA A 311 11.93 -1.29 -14.33
CA ALA A 311 12.28 -1.98 -15.56
C ALA A 311 11.08 -2.19 -16.51
N PRO A 312 9.88 -2.65 -16.03
CA PRO A 312 8.70 -2.72 -16.88
C PRO A 312 8.25 -1.35 -17.41
N VAL A 313 8.36 -0.28 -16.59
CA VAL A 313 8.03 1.08 -17.01
C VAL A 313 8.95 1.53 -18.16
N VAL A 314 10.25 1.31 -18.02
CA VAL A 314 11.23 1.61 -19.10
C VAL A 314 10.90 0.82 -20.36
N ALA A 315 10.59 -0.46 -20.25
CA ALA A 315 10.16 -1.28 -21.40
C ALA A 315 8.89 -0.71 -22.04
N GLY A 316 7.89 -0.28 -21.26
CA GLY A 316 6.69 0.38 -21.76
C GLY A 316 6.99 1.67 -22.54
N VAL A 317 7.91 2.49 -22.01
CA VAL A 317 8.37 3.72 -22.70
C VAL A 317 9.10 3.43 -24.01
N VAL A 318 9.94 2.39 -24.06
CA VAL A 318 10.68 2.00 -25.28
C VAL A 318 9.78 1.36 -26.33
N LEU A 319 8.76 0.63 -25.87
CA LEU A 319 7.85 -0.15 -26.71
C LEU A 319 6.48 0.52 -26.91
N TRP A 320 6.37 1.83 -26.65
CA TRP A 320 5.10 2.54 -26.55
C TRP A 320 4.17 2.38 -27.77
N ASN A 321 4.72 2.22 -28.98
CA ASN A 321 4.00 2.04 -30.24
C ASN A 321 4.25 0.67 -30.91
N LYS A 322 4.69 -0.34 -30.16
CA LYS A 322 5.03 -1.68 -30.65
C LYS A 322 4.21 -2.75 -29.90
N PRO A 323 2.90 -2.92 -30.23
CA PRO A 323 2.00 -3.73 -29.42
C PRO A 323 2.46 -5.19 -29.26
N GLY A 324 2.92 -5.84 -30.32
CA GLY A 324 3.38 -7.23 -30.25
C GLY A 324 4.59 -7.42 -29.33
N LEU A 325 5.60 -6.51 -29.42
CA LEU A 325 6.77 -6.57 -28.54
C LEU A 325 6.42 -6.20 -27.09
N ALA A 326 5.51 -5.23 -26.89
CA ALA A 326 5.05 -4.86 -25.56
C ALA A 326 4.27 -6.00 -24.90
N ALA A 327 3.39 -6.70 -25.63
CA ALA A 327 2.70 -7.88 -25.15
C ALA A 327 3.67 -9.02 -24.78
N PHE A 328 4.67 -9.30 -25.62
CA PHE A 328 5.73 -10.25 -25.32
C PHE A 328 6.49 -9.85 -24.03
N ALA A 329 6.86 -8.58 -23.89
CA ALA A 329 7.54 -8.07 -22.70
C ALA A 329 6.69 -8.25 -21.43
N VAL A 330 5.35 -8.02 -21.47
CA VAL A 330 4.44 -8.31 -20.36
C VAL A 330 4.56 -9.78 -19.94
N GLY A 331 4.56 -10.73 -20.90
CA GLY A 331 4.74 -12.15 -20.64
C GLY A 331 6.08 -12.47 -19.97
N VAL A 332 7.17 -11.84 -20.43
CA VAL A 332 8.52 -12.01 -19.85
C VAL A 332 8.55 -11.51 -18.40
N PHE A 333 8.07 -10.30 -18.14
CA PHE A 333 8.05 -9.75 -16.77
C PHE A 333 7.13 -10.55 -15.84
N ALA A 334 5.97 -11.01 -16.32
CA ALA A 334 5.06 -11.86 -15.55
C ALA A 334 5.71 -13.20 -15.17
N THR A 335 6.39 -13.83 -16.11
CA THR A 335 7.14 -15.08 -15.87
C THR A 335 8.27 -14.85 -14.87
N PHE A 336 9.04 -13.76 -15.04
CA PHE A 336 10.11 -13.40 -14.13
C PHE A 336 9.60 -13.13 -12.70
N MET A 337 8.51 -12.38 -12.56
CA MET A 337 7.89 -12.12 -11.26
C MET A 337 7.40 -13.41 -10.59
N LEU A 338 6.72 -14.29 -11.34
CA LEU A 338 6.27 -15.59 -10.84
C LEU A 338 7.44 -16.48 -10.43
N ALA A 339 8.48 -16.56 -11.25
CA ALA A 339 9.69 -17.32 -10.95
C ALA A 339 10.39 -16.81 -9.69
N SER A 340 10.55 -15.48 -9.58
CA SER A 340 11.14 -14.82 -8.40
C SER A 340 10.34 -15.11 -7.14
N TYR A 341 9.01 -15.04 -7.21
CA TYR A 341 8.12 -15.38 -6.10
C TYR A 341 8.26 -16.85 -5.68
N VAL A 342 8.15 -17.79 -6.63
CA VAL A 342 8.25 -19.22 -6.35
C VAL A 342 9.63 -19.57 -5.79
N LEU A 343 10.69 -19.01 -6.36
CA LEU A 343 12.06 -19.20 -5.89
C LEU A 343 12.23 -18.65 -4.46
N GLY A 344 11.76 -17.42 -4.19
CA GLY A 344 11.79 -16.80 -2.86
C GLY A 344 11.09 -17.64 -1.80
N VAL A 345 9.88 -18.15 -2.11
CA VAL A 345 9.14 -19.03 -1.21
C VAL A 345 9.86 -20.37 -1.01
N ARG A 346 10.43 -20.96 -2.06
CA ARG A 346 11.21 -22.23 -1.97
C ARG A 346 12.46 -22.04 -1.11
N ILE A 347 13.20 -20.96 -1.31
CA ILE A 347 14.39 -20.63 -0.50
C ILE A 347 13.99 -20.44 0.96
N ALA A 348 12.92 -19.69 1.23
CA ALA A 348 12.43 -19.46 2.58
C ALA A 348 12.00 -20.77 3.29
N ARG A 349 11.41 -21.72 2.56
CA ARG A 349 10.98 -23.02 3.11
C ARG A 349 12.14 -24.00 3.31
N ARG A 350 13.07 -24.10 2.37
CA ARG A 350 14.17 -25.06 2.40
C ARG A 350 15.33 -24.63 3.27
N ARG A 351 15.45 -23.33 3.60
CA ARG A 351 16.54 -22.76 4.39
C ARG A 351 17.91 -23.38 4.04
N PRO A 352 18.37 -23.27 2.78
CA PRO A 352 19.56 -24.00 2.34
C PRO A 352 20.77 -23.55 3.16
N GLN A 353 21.40 -24.48 3.85
CA GLN A 353 22.61 -24.21 4.69
C GLN A 353 23.72 -23.53 3.87
N PHE A 354 23.82 -23.88 2.59
CA PHE A 354 24.73 -23.27 1.63
C PHE A 354 24.53 -21.74 1.54
N LEU A 355 23.27 -21.27 1.46
CA LEU A 355 22.97 -19.83 1.39
C LEU A 355 23.38 -19.13 2.70
N ARG A 356 23.15 -19.77 3.85
CA ARG A 356 23.63 -19.29 5.15
C ARG A 356 25.14 -19.18 5.18
N THR A 357 25.85 -20.22 4.76
CA THR A 357 27.33 -20.25 4.71
C THR A 357 27.87 -19.15 3.80
N LEU A 358 27.23 -18.93 2.62
CA LEU A 358 27.59 -17.88 1.69
C LEU A 358 27.40 -16.49 2.31
N LEU A 359 26.25 -16.24 2.95
CA LEU A 359 25.93 -14.95 3.57
C LEU A 359 26.79 -14.66 4.80
N LEU A 360 27.15 -15.68 5.58
CA LEU A 360 28.12 -15.57 6.68
C LEU A 360 29.51 -15.25 6.14
N ARG A 361 29.95 -15.89 5.05
CA ARG A 361 31.24 -15.66 4.42
C ARG A 361 31.42 -14.21 3.94
N PHE A 362 30.34 -13.59 3.45
CA PHE A 362 30.33 -12.18 3.03
C PHE A 362 30.01 -11.21 4.19
N ARG A 363 29.91 -11.68 5.45
CA ARG A 363 29.52 -10.88 6.62
C ARG A 363 28.16 -10.14 6.46
N ILE A 364 27.29 -10.66 5.61
CA ILE A 364 25.93 -10.13 5.37
C ILE A 364 24.99 -10.60 6.49
N LEU A 365 25.29 -11.75 7.12
CA LEU A 365 24.56 -12.27 8.27
C LEU A 365 25.39 -12.09 9.55
N PRO A 366 24.77 -11.68 10.67
CA PRO A 366 25.36 -11.82 11.98
C PRO A 366 25.44 -13.31 12.36
N ASP A 367 26.42 -13.65 13.19
CA ASP A 367 26.66 -15.03 13.65
C ASP A 367 25.60 -15.48 14.70
N ARG A 368 24.34 -15.30 14.36
CA ARG A 368 23.19 -15.70 15.19
C ARG A 368 22.47 -16.89 14.55
N PRO A 369 21.97 -17.85 15.35
CA PRO A 369 21.14 -18.91 14.81
C PRO A 369 19.92 -18.31 14.10
N TRP A 370 19.52 -18.92 12.98
CA TRP A 370 18.26 -18.55 12.30
C TRP A 370 17.12 -18.58 13.30
N PRO A 371 16.26 -17.55 13.35
CA PRO A 371 15.06 -17.63 14.16
C PRO A 371 14.29 -18.88 13.73
N VAL A 372 14.02 -19.75 14.69
CA VAL A 372 13.23 -20.97 14.45
C VAL A 372 11.85 -20.51 14.05
N PHE A 373 11.52 -20.70 12.79
CA PHE A 373 10.17 -20.51 12.29
C PHE A 373 9.41 -21.78 12.69
N ASP A 374 8.78 -21.76 13.82
CA ASP A 374 7.84 -22.80 14.18
C ASP A 374 6.58 -22.61 13.32
N ALA A 375 6.52 -23.37 12.22
CA ALA A 375 5.32 -23.42 11.39
C ALA A 375 4.15 -24.11 12.12
N SER A 376 4.41 -24.62 13.32
CA SER A 376 3.44 -25.29 14.20
C SER A 376 2.76 -24.32 15.15
N GLU A 377 3.23 -23.07 15.32
CA GLU A 377 2.47 -22.10 16.11
C GLU A 377 1.15 -21.79 15.39
N PRO A 378 0.02 -22.14 16.00
CA PRO A 378 -1.29 -21.84 15.43
C PRO A 378 -1.46 -20.32 15.29
N ALA A 379 -2.06 -19.89 14.18
CA ALA A 379 -2.30 -18.47 13.94
C ALA A 379 -3.16 -17.91 15.08
N LYS A 380 -2.71 -16.78 15.66
CA LYS A 380 -3.43 -16.04 16.69
C LYS A 380 -4.40 -15.07 16.01
N ASP A 381 -5.68 -15.22 16.30
CA ASP A 381 -6.74 -14.29 15.89
C ASP A 381 -7.06 -13.38 17.09
N PHE A 382 -6.65 -12.11 16.98
CA PHE A 382 -6.74 -11.17 18.10
C PHE A 382 -8.13 -10.53 18.19
N SER A 383 -8.65 -10.43 19.42
CA SER A 383 -9.86 -9.70 19.74
C SER A 383 -9.66 -8.18 19.54
N LYS A 384 -10.75 -7.49 19.23
CA LYS A 384 -10.81 -6.02 19.23
C LYS A 384 -10.58 -5.40 20.62
N LEU A 385 -10.65 -6.19 21.67
CA LEU A 385 -10.41 -5.78 23.07
C LEU A 385 -8.93 -5.85 23.46
N SER A 386 -8.05 -6.29 22.55
CA SER A 386 -6.60 -6.26 22.76
C SER A 386 -6.06 -4.84 22.59
N GLY A 387 -5.14 -4.40 23.43
CA GLY A 387 -4.54 -3.07 23.34
C GLY A 387 -3.73 -2.69 24.59
N ILE A 388 -3.16 -1.48 24.57
CA ILE A 388 -2.47 -0.93 25.73
C ILE A 388 -3.51 -0.36 26.69
N PHE A 389 -3.56 -0.92 27.88
CA PHE A 389 -4.38 -0.42 28.98
C PHE A 389 -3.51 0.47 29.89
N MET A 390 -4.01 1.66 30.20
CA MET A 390 -3.31 2.63 31.05
C MET A 390 -4.18 3.01 32.24
N GLU A 391 -3.64 2.87 33.45
CA GLU A 391 -4.27 3.32 34.70
C GLU A 391 -3.16 3.80 35.66
N ASP A 392 -3.38 4.88 36.36
CA ASP A 392 -2.43 5.49 37.34
C ASP A 392 -1.00 5.71 36.81
N GLY A 393 -0.86 6.02 35.51
CA GLY A 393 0.44 6.26 34.88
C GLY A 393 1.22 4.99 34.50
N LEU A 394 0.67 3.81 34.77
CA LEU A 394 1.22 2.52 34.36
C LEU A 394 0.55 2.03 33.08
N ALA A 395 1.33 1.40 32.20
CA ALA A 395 0.86 0.85 30.94
C ALA A 395 1.12 -0.66 30.86
N VAL A 396 0.08 -1.43 30.49
CA VAL A 396 0.17 -2.87 30.26
C VAL A 396 -0.40 -3.18 28.88
N ASP A 397 0.36 -3.93 28.06
CA ASP A 397 -0.13 -4.44 26.78
C ASP A 397 -0.95 -5.71 27.00
N VAL A 398 -2.26 -5.63 26.71
CA VAL A 398 -3.22 -6.72 26.91
C VAL A 398 -3.53 -7.37 25.57
N LYS A 399 -3.24 -8.66 25.43
CA LYS A 399 -3.46 -9.45 24.22
C LYS A 399 -4.51 -10.51 24.49
N ILE A 400 -5.66 -10.37 23.85
CA ILE A 400 -6.74 -11.36 23.90
C ILE A 400 -6.83 -11.99 22.51
N TYR A 401 -6.60 -13.30 22.41
CA TYR A 401 -6.55 -13.96 21.12
C TYR A 401 -7.10 -15.39 21.16
N LYS A 402 -7.54 -15.85 20.00
CA LYS A 402 -7.96 -17.22 19.77
C LYS A 402 -6.96 -17.92 18.87
N LEU A 403 -6.60 -19.15 19.19
CA LEU A 403 -5.75 -19.99 18.33
C LEU A 403 -6.63 -20.73 17.32
N THR A 404 -6.22 -20.79 16.05
CA THR A 404 -7.02 -21.36 14.95
C THR A 404 -7.37 -22.85 15.15
N ASN A 405 -6.60 -23.57 15.97
CA ASN A 405 -6.78 -24.99 16.26
C ASN A 405 -7.29 -25.29 17.66
N GLN A 406 -7.71 -24.28 18.44
CA GLN A 406 -8.16 -24.45 19.83
C GLN A 406 -9.47 -23.72 20.10
N LEU A 407 -10.30 -24.31 20.94
CA LEU A 407 -11.51 -23.67 21.44
C LEU A 407 -11.18 -22.74 22.62
N GLY A 408 -11.79 -21.56 22.63
CA GLY A 408 -11.64 -20.57 23.70
C GLY A 408 -10.62 -19.47 23.39
N TRP A 409 -10.68 -18.42 24.21
CA TRP A 409 -9.84 -17.23 24.11
C TRP A 409 -8.72 -17.27 25.14
N HIS A 410 -7.56 -16.81 24.75
CA HIS A 410 -6.37 -16.65 25.59
C HIS A 410 -6.22 -15.18 25.97
N LEU A 411 -5.75 -14.94 27.19
CA LEU A 411 -5.36 -13.63 27.70
C LEU A 411 -3.86 -13.66 28.01
N GLU A 412 -3.14 -12.70 27.47
CA GLU A 412 -1.72 -12.48 27.68
C GLU A 412 -1.52 -11.02 28.03
N THR A 413 -0.79 -10.72 29.10
CA THR A 413 -0.40 -9.36 29.46
C THR A 413 1.11 -9.21 29.33
N GLN A 414 1.58 -8.04 28.91
CA GLN A 414 2.99 -7.75 28.75
C GLN A 414 3.31 -6.47 29.49
N ASP A 415 4.27 -6.55 30.42
CA ASP A 415 4.75 -5.41 31.21
C ASP A 415 5.66 -4.47 30.40
N GLY A 416 6.04 -3.34 30.98
CA GLY A 416 6.95 -2.37 30.38
C GLY A 416 8.36 -2.93 30.09
N SER A 417 8.74 -4.10 30.67
CA SER A 417 9.99 -4.80 30.39
C SER A 417 9.91 -5.73 29.17
N GLY A 418 8.70 -5.91 28.62
CA GLY A 418 8.46 -6.76 27.45
C GLY A 418 8.30 -8.25 27.77
N ARG A 419 8.20 -8.63 29.04
CA ARG A 419 8.00 -10.03 29.42
C ARG A 419 6.50 -10.38 29.36
N PRO A 420 6.10 -11.38 28.54
CA PRO A 420 4.70 -11.80 28.47
C PRO A 420 4.35 -12.69 29.67
N VAL A 421 3.21 -12.41 30.27
CA VAL A 421 2.54 -13.28 31.25
C VAL A 421 1.31 -13.87 30.62
N LEU A 422 1.36 -15.17 30.31
CA LEU A 422 0.21 -15.90 29.79
C LEU A 422 -0.69 -16.35 30.95
N TRP A 423 -1.96 -15.98 30.87
CA TRP A 423 -2.95 -16.41 31.86
C TRP A 423 -3.30 -17.89 31.66
N SER A 424 -3.23 -18.67 32.71
CA SER A 424 -3.45 -20.14 32.67
C SER A 424 -4.90 -20.53 32.31
N LYS A 425 -5.87 -19.62 32.47
CA LYS A 425 -7.28 -19.82 32.21
C LYS A 425 -7.65 -19.50 30.76
N ARG A 426 -8.47 -20.36 30.14
CA ARG A 426 -9.12 -20.09 28.85
C ARG A 426 -10.52 -19.52 29.08
N PHE A 427 -10.91 -18.61 28.19
CA PHE A 427 -12.20 -17.91 28.31
C PHE A 427 -13.15 -18.31 27.18
N PRO A 428 -14.46 -18.41 27.43
CA PRO A 428 -15.43 -18.76 26.40
C PRO A 428 -15.61 -17.64 25.35
N THR A 429 -15.43 -16.38 25.74
CA THR A 429 -15.51 -15.20 24.87
C THR A 429 -14.36 -14.24 25.16
N ASP A 430 -14.04 -13.38 24.21
CA ASP A 430 -13.05 -12.31 24.37
C ASP A 430 -13.49 -11.29 25.45
N LEU A 431 -14.80 -11.00 25.53
CA LEU A 431 -15.37 -10.14 26.57
C LEU A 431 -15.20 -10.75 27.99
N ALA A 432 -15.27 -12.08 28.10
CA ALA A 432 -15.02 -12.76 29.38
C ALA A 432 -13.55 -12.63 29.80
N ALA A 433 -12.62 -12.74 28.86
CA ALA A 433 -11.20 -12.51 29.10
C ALA A 433 -10.93 -11.06 29.54
N TRP A 434 -11.53 -10.09 28.84
CA TRP A 434 -11.42 -8.67 29.18
C TRP A 434 -11.97 -8.33 30.56
N ARG A 435 -13.14 -8.87 30.94
CA ARG A 435 -13.74 -8.67 32.28
C ARG A 435 -12.86 -9.27 33.38
N ASP A 436 -12.25 -10.40 33.15
CA ASP A 436 -11.35 -11.03 34.11
C ASP A 436 -10.08 -10.19 34.30
N PHE A 437 -9.49 -9.64 33.21
CA PHE A 437 -8.39 -8.68 33.29
C PHE A 437 -8.77 -7.45 34.12
N GLN A 438 -9.91 -6.80 33.83
CA GLN A 438 -10.38 -5.64 34.58
C GLN A 438 -10.62 -5.94 36.06
N ARG A 439 -11.09 -7.16 36.36
CA ARG A 439 -11.29 -7.60 37.75
C ARG A 439 -9.96 -7.73 38.50
N VAL A 440 -8.94 -8.30 37.88
CA VAL A 440 -7.61 -8.44 38.50
C VAL A 440 -6.96 -7.08 38.70
N VAL A 441 -7.05 -6.17 37.75
CA VAL A 441 -6.55 -4.79 37.87
C VAL A 441 -7.19 -4.11 39.09
N LYS A 442 -8.50 -4.26 39.30
CA LYS A 442 -9.21 -3.68 40.46
C LYS A 442 -8.87 -4.34 41.80
N MET A 443 -8.48 -5.62 41.80
CA MET A 443 -8.21 -6.38 43.04
C MET A 443 -6.74 -6.31 43.46
N GLU A 444 -5.81 -6.35 42.53
CA GLU A 444 -4.38 -6.53 42.81
C GLU A 444 -3.53 -5.27 42.49
N SER A 445 -4.13 -4.20 41.99
CA SER A 445 -3.50 -2.99 41.43
C SER A 445 -2.70 -3.24 40.12
N MET A 446 -2.50 -2.18 39.32
CA MET A 446 -1.72 -2.24 38.07
C MET A 446 -0.21 -2.52 38.31
N GLU A 447 0.29 -2.24 39.51
CA GLU A 447 1.70 -2.48 39.86
C GLU A 447 2.10 -3.95 39.80
N SER A 448 1.19 -4.85 40.16
CA SER A 448 1.43 -6.30 40.09
C SER A 448 1.55 -6.83 38.65
N LEU A 449 0.93 -6.14 37.68
CA LEU A 449 0.91 -6.51 36.26
C LEU A 449 1.96 -5.73 35.44
N ALA A 450 2.37 -4.55 35.88
CA ALA A 450 3.28 -3.65 35.15
C ALA A 450 4.77 -3.90 35.41
N GLY A 451 5.14 -4.62 36.49
CA GLY A 451 6.54 -4.81 36.89
C GLY A 451 7.24 -3.53 37.36
N PRO A 452 8.45 -3.59 37.93
CA PRO A 452 9.15 -2.42 38.43
C PRO A 452 9.53 -1.45 37.31
N MET A 453 9.12 -0.19 37.46
CA MET A 453 9.45 0.90 36.56
C MET A 453 10.99 1.05 36.42
N GLN A 454 11.53 0.83 35.21
CA GLN A 454 12.74 1.52 34.81
C GLN A 454 12.36 2.97 34.47
N SER A 455 12.82 3.90 35.33
CA SER A 455 12.66 5.34 35.13
C SER A 455 13.08 5.74 33.71
N LEU A 456 12.13 6.11 32.89
CA LEU A 456 12.37 6.88 31.66
C LEU A 456 12.76 8.32 32.10
N ASN A 457 14.04 8.50 32.42
CA ASN A 457 14.66 9.80 32.54
C ASN A 457 14.98 10.32 31.14
N ARG A 458 14.27 11.41 30.76
CA ARG A 458 14.53 12.50 29.81
C ARG A 458 14.54 12.17 28.30
#